data_8cf38ae11c3ceb3b1ee15b82306487ac
#
_entry.id   8cf38ae11c3ceb3b1ee15b82306487ac
#
_cell.length_a   1.000
_cell.length_b   1.000
_cell.length_c   1.000
_cell.angle_alpha   90.00
_cell.angle_beta   90.00
_cell.angle_gamma   90.00
#
_symmetry.space_group_name_H-M   'P 1'
#
loop_
_entity.id
_entity.type
_entity.pdbx_description
1 polymer ?
#
loop_
_entity_poly.entity_id
_entity_poly.type
_entity_poly.pdbx_seq_one_letter_code
_entity_poly.pdbx_strand_id
1 'polypeptide(L)'
;MANKIRVAILIEDFYQDLEVWYPLLRLREEGFEVVTVEPNGRKDYRGKNGYPIEVDRSIDEVRAKDFDGVVIPGGWAPDKLRLSKKVLQFVKELFDEGKVVASICHGGWVLASAGICKGKTLTSYIAIKDDLVNAGANFVDKEVVRDGNLITSRKPDDLPAFCKMTITALREKASRPEPLTASKR
;
A
#
# COMPACT_ATOMS: atom_id res chain seq x y z
N MET A 1 16.02 -16.42 -14.67
CA MET A 1 15.96 -16.07 -13.23
C MET A 1 14.55 -15.57 -12.96
N ALA A 2 13.85 -16.07 -11.94
CA ALA A 2 12.53 -15.54 -11.58
C ALA A 2 12.68 -14.05 -11.21
N ASN A 3 11.81 -13.19 -11.75
CA ASN A 3 11.80 -11.77 -11.39
C ASN A 3 11.56 -11.63 -9.88
N LYS A 4 12.39 -10.84 -9.23
CA LYS A 4 12.26 -10.55 -7.80
C LYS A 4 10.99 -9.73 -7.58
N ILE A 5 10.12 -10.16 -6.64
CA ILE A 5 8.91 -9.40 -6.27
C ILE A 5 9.32 -8.01 -5.79
N ARG A 6 8.73 -6.98 -6.37
CA ARG A 6 9.06 -5.58 -6.10
C ARG A 6 7.87 -4.84 -5.50
N VAL A 7 8.08 -4.23 -4.32
CA VAL A 7 7.01 -3.59 -3.52
C VAL A 7 7.37 -2.14 -3.23
N ALA A 8 6.45 -1.22 -3.49
CA ALA A 8 6.56 0.16 -3.06
C ALA A 8 6.05 0.34 -1.62
N ILE A 9 6.68 1.20 -0.84
CA ILE A 9 6.12 1.72 0.41
C ILE A 9 6.02 3.24 0.27
N LEU A 10 4.81 3.78 0.41
CA LEU A 10 4.58 5.22 0.30
C LEU A 10 5.05 5.93 1.57
N ILE A 11 5.79 7.02 1.39
CA ILE A 11 6.35 7.80 2.47
C ILE A 11 5.92 9.26 2.38
N GLU A 12 5.52 9.83 3.50
CA GLU A 12 5.35 11.27 3.71
C GLU A 12 5.58 11.56 5.21
N ASP A 13 5.86 12.80 5.58
CA ASP A 13 6.08 13.20 6.96
C ASP A 13 4.95 12.78 7.90
N PHE A 14 5.31 12.44 9.12
CA PHE A 14 4.43 11.97 10.18
C PHE A 14 3.77 10.62 9.88
N TYR A 15 4.42 9.77 9.08
CA TYR A 15 4.02 8.36 8.97
C TYR A 15 4.05 7.69 10.36
N GLN A 16 3.21 6.70 10.57
CA GLN A 16 3.33 5.87 11.77
C GLN A 16 4.57 4.99 11.65
N ASP A 17 5.52 5.17 12.56
CA ASP A 17 6.88 4.63 12.47
C ASP A 17 6.89 3.11 12.24
N LEU A 18 6.12 2.35 13.02
CA LEU A 18 6.06 0.89 12.89
C LEU A 18 5.38 0.44 11.58
N GLU A 19 4.41 1.21 11.08
CA GLU A 19 3.67 0.86 9.86
C GLU A 19 4.49 1.06 8.57
N VAL A 20 5.64 1.74 8.67
CA VAL A 20 6.66 1.79 7.62
C VAL A 20 7.77 0.78 7.89
N TRP A 21 8.39 0.85 9.07
CA TRP A 21 9.61 0.10 9.35
C TRP A 21 9.39 -1.40 9.50
N TYR A 22 8.30 -1.84 10.11
CA TYR A 22 8.01 -3.26 10.21
C TYR A 22 7.75 -3.90 8.84
N PRO A 23 6.84 -3.39 7.99
CA PRO A 23 6.66 -3.92 6.63
C PRO A 23 7.94 -3.87 5.79
N LEU A 24 8.71 -2.77 5.86
CA LEU A 24 9.95 -2.61 5.11
C LEU A 24 10.95 -3.72 5.42
N LEU A 25 11.22 -3.95 6.70
CA LEU A 25 12.15 -4.97 7.13
C LEU A 25 11.62 -6.37 6.88
N ARG A 26 10.32 -6.60 7.17
CA ARG A 26 9.67 -7.90 7.02
C ARG A 26 9.61 -8.36 5.55
N LEU A 27 9.32 -7.44 4.62
CA LEU A 27 9.31 -7.74 3.18
C LEU A 27 10.72 -7.97 2.64
N ARG A 28 11.71 -7.21 3.12
CA ARG A 28 13.14 -7.44 2.78
C ARG A 28 13.63 -8.80 3.27
N GLU A 29 13.23 -9.22 4.48
CA GLU A 29 13.54 -10.55 5.04
C GLU A 29 12.98 -11.68 4.15
N GLU A 30 11.80 -11.49 3.52
CA GLU A 30 11.23 -12.42 2.54
C GLU A 30 11.96 -12.45 1.19
N GLY A 31 13.01 -11.63 1.03
CA GLY A 31 13.80 -11.54 -0.18
C GLY A 31 13.20 -10.59 -1.24
N PHE A 32 12.16 -9.82 -0.93
CA PHE A 32 11.56 -8.88 -1.88
C PHE A 32 12.43 -7.62 -2.06
N GLU A 33 12.33 -7.00 -3.22
CA GLU A 33 12.87 -5.65 -3.44
C GLU A 33 11.85 -4.64 -2.91
N VAL A 34 12.23 -3.91 -1.86
CA VAL A 34 11.35 -2.89 -1.26
C VAL A 34 11.91 -1.51 -1.56
N VAL A 35 11.09 -0.69 -2.20
CA VAL A 35 11.42 0.67 -2.63
C VAL A 35 10.51 1.66 -1.90
N THR A 36 11.09 2.58 -1.17
CA THR A 36 10.35 3.67 -0.55
C THR A 36 10.11 4.78 -1.58
N VAL A 37 8.85 5.26 -1.66
CA VAL A 37 8.41 6.20 -2.69
C VAL A 37 7.69 7.39 -2.04
N GLU A 38 8.07 8.61 -2.43
CA GLU A 38 7.56 9.85 -1.87
C GLU A 38 6.94 10.77 -2.94
N PRO A 39 6.06 11.75 -2.57
CA PRO A 39 5.34 12.58 -3.55
C PRO A 39 6.04 13.87 -3.99
N ASN A 40 7.08 14.38 -3.30
CA ASN A 40 7.50 15.77 -3.36
C ASN A 40 8.97 16.01 -3.80
N GLY A 41 9.73 14.97 -4.16
CA GLY A 41 11.15 15.06 -4.55
C GLY A 41 12.11 15.30 -3.38
N ARG A 42 11.69 15.05 -2.12
CA ARG A 42 12.54 15.12 -0.92
C ARG A 42 13.16 13.77 -0.63
N LYS A 43 14.33 13.76 0.01
CA LYS A 43 15.01 12.52 0.42
C LYS A 43 14.73 12.13 1.87
N ASP A 44 14.57 13.09 2.75
CA ASP A 44 14.49 12.86 4.19
C ASP A 44 13.08 13.12 4.71
N TYR A 45 12.53 12.15 5.39
CA TYR A 45 11.23 12.19 6.05
C TYR A 45 11.33 11.71 7.48
N ARG A 46 10.35 12.08 8.32
CA ARG A 46 10.29 11.65 9.71
C ARG A 46 8.92 11.11 10.07
N GLY A 47 8.94 9.99 10.80
CA GLY A 47 7.74 9.43 11.41
C GLY A 47 7.15 10.35 12.47
N LYS A 48 5.94 10.08 12.89
CA LYS A 48 5.25 10.88 13.91
C LYS A 48 5.94 10.84 15.28
N ASN A 49 6.76 9.82 15.54
CA ASN A 49 7.58 9.70 16.73
C ASN A 49 9.04 10.14 16.48
N GLY A 50 9.31 10.74 15.32
CA GLY A 50 10.59 11.35 14.98
C GLY A 50 11.63 10.43 14.34
N TYR A 51 11.30 9.13 14.12
CA TYR A 51 12.26 8.22 13.48
C TYR A 51 12.45 8.57 12.01
N PRO A 52 13.72 8.78 11.57
CA PRO A 52 13.99 9.25 10.22
C PRO A 52 13.94 8.10 9.20
N ILE A 53 13.66 8.44 7.94
CA ILE A 53 13.85 7.56 6.79
C ILE A 53 14.40 8.35 5.62
N GLU A 54 15.39 7.80 4.94
CA GLU A 54 15.84 8.25 3.62
C GLU A 54 15.06 7.47 2.56
N VAL A 55 14.50 8.18 1.58
CA VAL A 55 13.61 7.61 0.57
C VAL A 55 14.36 7.29 -0.71
N ASP A 56 14.04 6.16 -1.32
CA ASP A 56 14.74 5.65 -2.49
C ASP A 56 14.37 6.38 -3.78
N ARG A 57 13.08 6.76 -3.96
CA ARG A 57 12.55 7.31 -5.22
C ARG A 57 11.45 8.33 -4.99
N SER A 58 11.37 9.28 -5.89
CA SER A 58 10.18 10.12 -6.07
C SER A 58 9.10 9.36 -6.87
N ILE A 59 7.83 9.72 -6.65
CA ILE A 59 6.70 9.21 -7.44
C ILE A 59 6.87 9.52 -8.94
N ASP A 60 7.61 10.56 -9.30
CA ASP A 60 7.91 10.94 -10.67
C ASP A 60 8.89 10.00 -11.39
N GLU A 61 9.64 9.22 -10.62
CA GLU A 61 10.67 8.30 -11.13
C GLU A 61 10.17 6.85 -11.26
N VAL A 62 8.92 6.57 -10.83
CA VAL A 62 8.38 5.21 -10.76
C VAL A 62 7.09 5.07 -11.55
N ARG A 63 6.77 3.85 -11.98
CA ARG A 63 5.54 3.51 -12.67
C ARG A 63 4.92 2.27 -12.05
N ALA A 64 3.58 2.20 -12.01
CA ALA A 64 2.85 1.07 -11.44
C ALA A 64 3.28 -0.29 -12.05
N LYS A 65 3.56 -0.33 -13.35
CA LYS A 65 4.00 -1.56 -14.03
C LYS A 65 5.31 -2.15 -13.51
N ASP A 66 6.14 -1.35 -12.85
CA ASP A 66 7.44 -1.76 -12.34
C ASP A 66 7.36 -2.40 -10.94
N PHE A 67 6.15 -2.54 -10.38
CA PHE A 67 5.90 -3.10 -9.04
C PHE A 67 4.84 -4.20 -9.05
N ASP A 68 4.93 -5.10 -8.08
CA ASP A 68 3.94 -6.15 -7.81
C ASP A 68 2.93 -5.74 -6.74
N GLY A 69 3.22 -4.69 -5.98
CA GLY A 69 2.31 -4.15 -4.99
C GLY A 69 2.81 -2.87 -4.32
N VAL A 70 1.95 -2.30 -3.48
CA VAL A 70 2.22 -1.12 -2.67
C VAL A 70 1.73 -1.30 -1.25
N VAL A 71 2.50 -0.78 -0.29
CA VAL A 71 2.11 -0.62 1.11
C VAL A 71 1.86 0.85 1.40
N ILE A 72 0.72 1.15 2.00
CA ILE A 72 0.27 2.50 2.35
C ILE A 72 0.16 2.56 3.87
N PRO A 73 1.12 3.19 4.56
CA PRO A 73 1.10 3.35 6.01
C PRO A 73 0.07 4.39 6.44
N GLY A 74 -0.20 4.42 7.74
CA GLY A 74 -0.99 5.46 8.39
C GLY A 74 -0.14 6.53 9.06
N GLY A 75 -0.52 6.89 10.27
CA GLY A 75 -0.09 8.12 10.90
C GLY A 75 -0.84 9.31 10.32
N TRP A 76 -0.18 10.43 10.13
CA TRP A 76 -0.74 11.60 9.44
C TRP A 76 -0.26 11.75 7.99
N ALA A 77 0.68 10.91 7.57
CA ALA A 77 1.17 10.88 6.18
C ALA A 77 0.05 10.75 5.14
N PRO A 78 -1.01 9.92 5.33
CA PRO A 78 -2.10 9.79 4.36
C PRO A 78 -2.84 11.08 4.05
N ASP A 79 -2.91 12.03 5.01
CA ASP A 79 -3.53 13.34 4.79
C ASP A 79 -2.83 14.12 3.68
N LYS A 80 -1.50 14.03 3.60
CA LYS A 80 -0.70 14.64 2.56
C LYS A 80 -0.58 13.78 1.30
N LEU A 81 -0.38 12.47 1.43
CA LEU A 81 -0.29 11.53 0.31
C LEU A 81 -1.52 11.62 -0.60
N ARG A 82 -2.72 11.77 -0.03
CA ARG A 82 -3.99 11.87 -0.77
C ARG A 82 -4.13 13.15 -1.59
N LEU A 83 -3.32 14.17 -1.36
CA LEU A 83 -3.29 15.40 -2.15
C LEU A 83 -2.50 15.24 -3.46
N SER A 84 -1.61 14.26 -3.54
CA SER A 84 -0.82 14.00 -4.74
C SER A 84 -1.62 13.17 -5.77
N LYS A 85 -2.02 13.81 -6.87
CA LYS A 85 -2.70 13.12 -7.97
C LYS A 85 -1.88 11.95 -8.53
N LYS A 86 -0.54 12.08 -8.56
CA LYS A 86 0.37 11.04 -9.06
C LYS A 86 0.38 9.82 -8.12
N VAL A 87 0.38 10.03 -6.80
CA VAL A 87 0.25 8.95 -5.81
C VAL A 87 -1.10 8.23 -5.97
N LEU A 88 -2.19 8.98 -6.09
CA LEU A 88 -3.53 8.38 -6.27
C LEU A 88 -3.62 7.58 -7.56
N GLN A 89 -3.08 8.10 -8.66
CA GLN A 89 -3.03 7.40 -9.94
C GLN A 89 -2.19 6.12 -9.84
N PHE A 90 -0.99 6.19 -9.24
CA PHE A 90 -0.12 5.04 -9.04
C PHE A 90 -0.81 3.91 -8.24
N VAL A 91 -1.49 4.26 -7.14
CA VAL A 91 -2.26 3.29 -6.33
C VAL A 91 -3.42 2.70 -7.12
N LYS A 92 -4.15 3.54 -7.87
CA LYS A 92 -5.27 3.09 -8.69
C LYS A 92 -4.83 2.16 -9.82
N GLU A 93 -3.75 2.49 -10.53
CA GLU A 93 -3.19 1.65 -11.60
C GLU A 93 -2.78 0.27 -11.06
N LEU A 94 -2.07 0.21 -9.92
CA LEU A 94 -1.74 -1.06 -9.27
C LEU A 94 -2.98 -1.88 -8.94
N PHE A 95 -4.01 -1.23 -8.39
CA PHE A 95 -5.27 -1.89 -8.05
C PHE A 95 -5.99 -2.44 -9.28
N ASP A 96 -6.13 -1.64 -10.34
CA ASP A 96 -6.82 -2.00 -11.58
C ASP A 96 -6.09 -3.13 -12.34
N GLU A 97 -4.75 -3.18 -12.25
CA GLU A 97 -3.92 -4.26 -12.80
C GLU A 97 -3.93 -5.54 -11.94
N GLY A 98 -4.72 -5.58 -10.87
CA GLY A 98 -4.82 -6.71 -9.96
C GLY A 98 -3.53 -6.97 -9.15
N LYS A 99 -2.67 -5.96 -9.01
CA LYS A 99 -1.49 -5.97 -8.15
C LYS A 99 -1.89 -5.70 -6.70
N VAL A 100 -1.05 -6.10 -5.76
CA VAL A 100 -1.40 -6.01 -4.33
C VAL A 100 -1.40 -4.56 -3.87
N VAL A 101 -2.52 -4.12 -3.31
CA VAL A 101 -2.63 -2.84 -2.60
C VAL A 101 -2.89 -3.14 -1.12
N ALA A 102 -1.91 -2.86 -0.27
CA ALA A 102 -1.98 -3.11 1.15
C ALA A 102 -1.98 -1.78 1.93
N SER A 103 -2.99 -1.55 2.76
CA SER A 103 -3.16 -0.30 3.51
C SER A 103 -3.46 -0.57 4.97
N ILE A 104 -2.86 0.20 5.86
CA ILE A 104 -3.08 0.08 7.30
C ILE A 104 -3.46 1.43 7.91
N CYS A 105 -4.29 1.37 8.98
CA CYS A 105 -4.62 2.52 9.82
C CYS A 105 -5.31 3.64 9.01
N HIS A 106 -4.78 4.86 9.07
CA HIS A 106 -5.28 6.00 8.29
C HIS A 106 -4.91 5.93 6.80
N GLY A 107 -4.11 4.96 6.36
CA GLY A 107 -3.83 4.72 4.94
C GLY A 107 -5.09 4.55 4.09
N GLY A 108 -6.20 4.13 4.70
CA GLY A 108 -7.52 4.05 4.06
C GLY A 108 -7.98 5.33 3.38
N TRP A 109 -7.56 6.52 3.84
CA TRP A 109 -7.85 7.78 3.16
C TRP A 109 -7.29 7.87 1.75
N VAL A 110 -6.11 7.27 1.52
CA VAL A 110 -5.53 7.20 0.17
C VAL A 110 -6.40 6.31 -0.73
N LEU A 111 -6.91 5.18 -0.19
CA LEU A 111 -7.83 4.28 -0.93
C LEU A 111 -9.13 5.00 -1.31
N ALA A 112 -9.73 5.75 -0.38
CA ALA A 112 -10.93 6.54 -0.63
C ALA A 112 -10.70 7.58 -1.74
N SER A 113 -9.59 8.33 -1.67
CA SER A 113 -9.24 9.35 -2.66
C SER A 113 -8.84 8.78 -4.01
N ALA A 114 -8.27 7.56 -4.06
CA ALA A 114 -7.99 6.82 -5.28
C ALA A 114 -9.25 6.19 -5.91
N GLY A 115 -10.41 6.23 -5.23
CA GLY A 115 -11.68 5.72 -5.72
C GLY A 115 -11.78 4.19 -5.79
N ILE A 116 -11.02 3.47 -4.96
CA ILE A 116 -10.96 2.00 -5.00
C ILE A 116 -11.69 1.31 -3.82
N CYS A 117 -12.46 2.07 -3.02
CA CYS A 117 -13.21 1.53 -1.88
C CYS A 117 -14.58 0.95 -2.27
N LYS A 118 -15.19 1.43 -3.35
CA LYS A 118 -16.59 1.11 -3.70
C LYS A 118 -16.81 -0.39 -3.87
N GLY A 119 -17.73 -0.93 -3.09
CA GLY A 119 -18.10 -2.35 -3.10
C GLY A 119 -17.07 -3.29 -2.48
N LYS A 120 -15.97 -2.77 -1.93
CA LYS A 120 -14.93 -3.56 -1.27
C LYS A 120 -15.23 -3.76 0.21
N THR A 121 -14.95 -4.98 0.69
CA THR A 121 -14.94 -5.25 2.13
C THR A 121 -13.56 -4.92 2.67
N LEU A 122 -13.48 -4.02 3.64
CA LEU A 122 -12.21 -3.53 4.16
C LEU A 122 -12.30 -3.13 5.63
N THR A 123 -11.15 -2.90 6.23
CA THR A 123 -10.99 -2.35 7.58
C THR A 123 -10.00 -1.18 7.58
N SER A 124 -9.96 -0.43 8.65
CA SER A 124 -9.00 0.67 8.86
C SER A 124 -8.96 1.04 10.34
N TYR A 125 -8.18 2.06 10.68
CA TYR A 125 -8.35 2.69 11.98
C TYR A 125 -9.76 3.22 12.13
N ILE A 126 -10.36 2.98 13.31
CA ILE A 126 -11.80 3.20 13.54
C ILE A 126 -12.24 4.64 13.30
N ALA A 127 -11.37 5.63 13.55
CA ALA A 127 -11.71 7.04 13.40
C ALA A 127 -12.02 7.46 11.96
N ILE A 128 -11.60 6.69 10.95
CA ILE A 128 -11.87 6.97 9.54
C ILE A 128 -12.92 6.04 8.92
N LYS A 129 -13.60 5.25 9.74
CA LYS A 129 -14.65 4.31 9.28
C LYS A 129 -15.69 5.01 8.41
N ASP A 130 -16.21 6.14 8.87
CA ASP A 130 -17.29 6.84 8.18
C ASP A 130 -16.84 7.35 6.80
N ASP A 131 -15.59 7.80 6.67
CA ASP A 131 -15.01 8.22 5.40
C ASP A 131 -15.00 7.06 4.38
N LEU A 132 -14.64 5.86 4.83
CA LEU A 132 -14.57 4.68 3.97
C LEU A 132 -15.97 4.16 3.61
N VAL A 133 -16.91 4.17 4.56
CA VAL A 133 -18.32 3.84 4.29
C VAL A 133 -18.91 4.83 3.29
N ASN A 134 -18.67 6.13 3.45
CA ASN A 134 -19.11 7.16 2.51
C ASN A 134 -18.45 7.02 1.12
N ALA A 135 -17.22 6.46 1.06
CA ALA A 135 -16.56 6.08 -0.19
C ALA A 135 -17.10 4.76 -0.80
N GLY A 136 -18.14 4.17 -0.20
CA GLY A 136 -18.84 2.99 -0.70
C GLY A 136 -18.29 1.65 -0.25
N ALA A 137 -17.47 1.61 0.80
CA ALA A 137 -16.92 0.37 1.35
C ALA A 137 -17.90 -0.37 2.27
N ASN A 138 -17.77 -1.69 2.33
CA ASN A 138 -18.34 -2.55 3.35
C ASN A 138 -17.33 -2.66 4.50
N PHE A 139 -17.48 -1.82 5.52
CA PHE A 139 -16.54 -1.79 6.64
C PHE A 139 -16.76 -2.94 7.62
N VAL A 140 -15.67 -3.62 8.02
CA VAL A 140 -15.66 -4.63 9.06
C VAL A 140 -14.51 -4.37 10.03
N ASP A 141 -14.74 -4.56 11.32
CA ASP A 141 -13.69 -4.43 12.35
C ASP A 141 -12.97 -5.78 12.55
N LYS A 142 -11.90 -5.97 11.77
CA LYS A 142 -11.03 -7.16 11.87
C LYS A 142 -9.56 -6.75 11.76
N GLU A 143 -8.67 -7.51 12.40
CA GLU A 143 -7.23 -7.23 12.40
C GLU A 143 -6.64 -7.13 10.99
N VAL A 144 -7.11 -7.98 10.07
CA VAL A 144 -6.75 -7.94 8.65
C VAL A 144 -7.94 -8.40 7.81
N VAL A 145 -8.15 -7.71 6.68
CA VAL A 145 -9.17 -8.06 5.69
C VAL A 145 -8.51 -8.12 4.32
N ARG A 146 -8.83 -9.16 3.56
CA ARG A 146 -8.45 -9.28 2.15
C ARG A 146 -9.70 -9.37 1.29
N ASP A 147 -9.81 -8.48 0.31
CA ASP A 147 -10.83 -8.51 -0.73
C ASP A 147 -10.13 -8.46 -2.10
N GLY A 148 -9.93 -9.63 -2.69
CA GLY A 148 -9.16 -9.76 -3.93
C GLY A 148 -7.68 -9.39 -3.74
N ASN A 149 -7.27 -8.31 -4.41
CA ASN A 149 -5.92 -7.75 -4.33
C ASN A 149 -5.78 -6.61 -3.31
N LEU A 150 -6.88 -6.22 -2.65
CA LEU A 150 -6.88 -5.23 -1.58
C LEU A 150 -6.70 -5.91 -0.22
N ILE A 151 -5.73 -5.44 0.56
CA ILE A 151 -5.45 -5.91 1.92
C ILE A 151 -5.49 -4.71 2.85
N THR A 152 -6.26 -4.80 3.92
CA THR A 152 -6.41 -3.70 4.87
C THR A 152 -6.27 -4.16 6.31
N SER A 153 -5.79 -3.27 7.18
CA SER A 153 -5.58 -3.52 8.60
C SER A 153 -5.81 -2.25 9.41
N ARG A 154 -5.88 -2.36 10.76
CA ARG A 154 -6.39 -1.29 11.61
C ARG A 154 -5.34 -0.42 12.26
N LYS A 155 -4.28 -1.02 12.81
CA LYS A 155 -3.35 -0.35 13.73
C LYS A 155 -2.04 -1.15 13.86
N PRO A 156 -0.99 -0.58 14.49
CA PRO A 156 0.30 -1.24 14.62
C PRO A 156 0.28 -2.64 15.25
N ASP A 157 -0.61 -2.90 16.20
CA ASP A 157 -0.74 -4.24 16.82
C ASP A 157 -1.08 -5.34 15.80
N ASP A 158 -1.75 -4.97 14.72
CA ASP A 158 -2.18 -5.89 13.66
C ASP A 158 -1.10 -6.15 12.59
N LEU A 159 0.07 -5.48 12.66
CA LEU A 159 1.15 -5.57 11.67
C LEU A 159 1.63 -6.99 11.36
N PRO A 160 1.74 -7.92 12.32
CA PRO A 160 2.12 -9.30 12.00
C PRO A 160 1.12 -9.99 11.06
N ALA A 161 -0.19 -9.86 11.32
CA ALA A 161 -1.25 -10.41 10.48
C ALA A 161 -1.29 -9.71 9.11
N PHE A 162 -1.18 -8.38 9.09
CA PHE A 162 -1.12 -7.56 7.89
C PHE A 162 0.03 -7.94 6.96
N CYS A 163 1.25 -8.04 7.48
CA CYS A 163 2.42 -8.41 6.68
C CYS A 163 2.33 -9.85 6.19
N LYS A 164 1.88 -10.79 7.03
CA LYS A 164 1.69 -12.18 6.62
C LYS A 164 0.72 -12.30 5.45
N MET A 165 -0.43 -11.60 5.52
CA MET A 165 -1.43 -11.60 4.43
C MET A 165 -0.89 -10.95 3.16
N THR A 166 -0.17 -9.82 3.29
CA THR A 166 0.45 -9.11 2.18
C THR A 166 1.48 -9.98 1.46
N ILE A 167 2.37 -10.65 2.20
CA ILE A 167 3.37 -11.58 1.66
C ILE A 167 2.69 -12.73 0.91
N THR A 168 1.66 -13.33 1.51
CA THR A 168 0.90 -14.41 0.87
C THR A 168 0.31 -13.95 -0.46
N ALA A 169 -0.34 -12.79 -0.50
CA ALA A 169 -0.95 -12.26 -1.72
C ALA A 169 0.09 -11.94 -2.81
N LEU A 170 1.24 -11.37 -2.44
CA LEU A 170 2.34 -11.08 -3.37
C LEU A 170 2.90 -12.36 -4.00
N ARG A 171 3.10 -13.40 -3.21
CA ARG A 171 3.58 -14.71 -3.70
C ARG A 171 2.57 -15.40 -4.61
N GLU A 172 1.29 -15.37 -4.25
CA GLU A 172 0.20 -15.90 -5.08
C GLU A 172 0.11 -15.18 -6.43
N LYS A 173 0.29 -13.86 -6.44
CA LYS A 173 0.30 -13.06 -7.67
C LYS A 173 1.49 -13.43 -8.56
N ALA A 174 2.70 -13.52 -7.98
CA ALA A 174 3.92 -13.85 -8.72
C ALA A 174 3.92 -15.29 -9.28
N SER A 175 3.18 -16.21 -8.67
CA SER A 175 3.07 -17.60 -9.14
C SER A 175 2.02 -17.81 -10.24
N ARG A 176 1.16 -16.82 -10.51
CA ARG A 176 0.18 -16.92 -11.60
C ARG A 176 0.87 -16.65 -12.93
N PRO A 177 0.77 -17.55 -13.94
CA PRO A 177 1.25 -17.24 -15.28
C PRO A 177 0.51 -16.00 -15.81
N GLU A 178 1.24 -15.08 -16.45
CA GLU A 178 0.62 -13.97 -17.16
C GLU A 178 -0.39 -14.54 -18.19
N PRO A 179 -1.61 -13.96 -18.27
CA PRO A 179 -2.53 -14.36 -19.33
C PRO A 179 -1.83 -14.12 -20.67
N LEU A 180 -1.76 -15.17 -21.50
CA LEU A 180 -1.28 -15.06 -22.86
C LEU A 180 -2.04 -13.91 -23.54
N THR A 181 -1.37 -12.80 -23.78
CA THR A 181 -1.93 -11.71 -24.57
C THR A 181 -2.23 -12.27 -25.94
N ALA A 182 -3.54 -12.40 -26.25
CA ALA A 182 -3.97 -12.80 -27.59
C ALA A 182 -3.35 -11.83 -28.58
N SER A 183 -2.37 -12.31 -29.33
CA SER A 183 -1.78 -11.60 -30.47
C SER A 183 -2.91 -11.22 -31.40
N LYS A 184 -3.27 -9.95 -31.45
CA LYS A 184 -4.15 -9.45 -32.51
C LYS A 184 -3.40 -9.62 -33.83
N ARG A 185 -3.84 -10.62 -34.61
CA ARG A 185 -3.56 -10.68 -36.04
C ARG A 185 -4.41 -9.66 -36.76
#